data_d123d410d5d124c80327e14e05be3fb1
#
_entry.id   d123d410d5d124c80327e14e05be3fb1
#
_cell.length_a   1.000
_cell.length_b   1.000
_cell.length_c   1.000
_cell.angle_alpha   90.00
_cell.angle_beta   90.00
_cell.angle_gamma   90.00
#
_symmetry.space_group_name_H-M   'P 1'
#
loop_
_entity.id
_entity.type
_entity.pdbx_description
1 polymer ?
#
loop_
_entity_poly.entity_id
_entity_poly.type
_entity_poly.pdbx_seq_one_letter_code
_entity_poly.pdbx_strand_id
1 'polypeptide(L)'
;MTAVVKDGIKTAIGMLITDYRLNWIVASSGMPDAAGPDVVEARPEHYGAIAESLTPKVKGALSYARQGLPGMVLLQDGRPASVAHFARAAQYGRDATWPLRANEVALMDIATEQSERGRGLAVALIRGATRRYLEAGADRVVAFIWWTNTPSVRAFRKAGWRRIGFTAEWQWRGRWFALRIPLR
;
A
#
# COMPACT_ATOMS: atom_id res chain seq x y z
N MET A 1 -8.00 42.94 -9.67
CA MET A 1 -8.81 42.06 -10.52
C MET A 1 -8.35 40.59 -10.59
N THR A 2 -7.21 40.20 -10.01
CA THR A 2 -6.61 38.86 -10.18
C THR A 2 -6.99 37.83 -9.10
N ALA A 3 -7.39 38.23 -7.90
CA ALA A 3 -7.75 37.29 -6.82
C ALA A 3 -9.16 36.69 -6.98
N VAL A 4 -10.13 37.50 -7.33
CA VAL A 4 -11.54 37.07 -7.49
C VAL A 4 -11.71 36.07 -8.65
N VAL A 5 -10.93 36.22 -9.71
CA VAL A 5 -10.93 35.28 -10.85
C VAL A 5 -10.34 33.93 -10.45
N LYS A 6 -9.27 33.89 -9.62
CA LYS A 6 -8.68 32.64 -9.12
C LYS A 6 -9.61 31.86 -8.19
N ASP A 7 -10.35 32.55 -7.33
CA ASP A 7 -11.30 31.91 -6.41
C ASP A 7 -12.55 31.40 -7.15
N GLY A 8 -13.04 32.15 -8.15
CA GLY A 8 -14.12 31.68 -9.03
C GLY A 8 -13.76 30.43 -9.84
N ILE A 9 -12.52 30.36 -10.34
CA ILE A 9 -12.03 29.18 -11.08
C ILE A 9 -11.85 27.99 -10.14
N LYS A 10 -11.32 28.17 -8.93
CA LYS A 10 -11.20 27.10 -7.92
C LYS A 10 -12.57 26.56 -7.52
N THR A 11 -13.56 27.43 -7.30
CA THR A 11 -14.92 27.05 -6.95
C THR A 11 -15.60 26.32 -8.11
N ALA A 12 -15.44 26.77 -9.35
CA ALA A 12 -15.99 26.10 -10.53
C ALA A 12 -15.34 24.74 -10.80
N ILE A 13 -14.02 24.60 -10.61
CA ILE A 13 -13.30 23.32 -10.72
C ILE A 13 -13.73 22.39 -9.60
N GLY A 14 -13.87 22.86 -8.37
CA GLY A 14 -14.34 22.10 -7.20
C GLY A 14 -15.77 21.58 -7.35
N MET A 15 -16.64 22.27 -8.07
CA MET A 15 -18.00 21.80 -8.40
C MET A 15 -18.02 20.71 -9.48
N LEU A 16 -16.94 20.56 -10.25
CA LEU A 16 -16.86 19.60 -11.37
C LEU A 16 -16.07 18.35 -11.04
N ILE A 17 -15.14 18.40 -10.07
CA ILE A 17 -14.38 17.26 -9.58
C ILE A 17 -15.02 16.78 -8.27
N THR A 18 -15.68 15.64 -8.32
CA THR A 18 -16.44 15.08 -7.19
C THR A 18 -15.60 14.14 -6.34
N ASP A 19 -14.56 13.55 -6.89
CA ASP A 19 -13.61 12.67 -6.18
C ASP A 19 -12.24 12.69 -6.88
N TYR A 20 -11.17 12.43 -6.13
CA TYR A 20 -9.82 12.31 -6.69
C TYR A 20 -8.95 11.37 -5.88
N ARG A 21 -7.98 10.75 -6.54
CA ARG A 21 -6.98 9.89 -5.92
C ARG A 21 -5.60 10.23 -6.45
N LEU A 22 -4.70 10.59 -5.56
CA LEU A 22 -3.32 10.96 -5.89
C LEU A 22 -2.37 10.02 -5.14
N ASN A 23 -1.59 9.22 -5.86
CA ASN A 23 -0.74 8.22 -5.24
C ASN A 23 0.69 8.29 -5.76
N TRP A 24 1.64 8.19 -4.84
CA TRP A 24 3.00 7.78 -5.16
C TRP A 24 2.99 6.28 -5.46
N ILE A 25 3.65 5.91 -6.53
CA ILE A 25 3.96 4.52 -6.85
C ILE A 25 5.38 4.27 -6.39
N VAL A 26 5.53 3.31 -5.48
CA VAL A 26 6.83 2.91 -4.95
C VAL A 26 7.07 1.44 -5.25
N ALA A 27 8.33 1.06 -5.43
CA ALA A 27 8.70 -0.33 -5.64
C ALA A 27 10.04 -0.65 -5.00
N SER A 28 10.19 -1.90 -4.56
CA SER A 28 11.49 -2.49 -4.27
C SER A 28 12.17 -2.90 -5.57
N SER A 29 13.47 -2.65 -5.67
CA SER A 29 14.28 -3.03 -6.84
C SER A 29 15.46 -3.92 -6.48
N GLY A 30 15.51 -4.42 -5.26
CA GLY A 30 16.60 -5.29 -4.79
C GLY A 30 16.18 -6.09 -3.57
N MET A 31 16.99 -7.13 -3.29
CA MET A 31 16.82 -7.94 -2.09
C MET A 31 17.11 -7.06 -0.87
N PRO A 32 16.20 -7.00 0.10
CA PRO A 32 16.44 -6.26 1.34
C PRO A 32 17.59 -6.86 2.14
N ASP A 33 18.42 -6.01 2.75
CA ASP A 33 19.44 -6.44 3.69
C ASP A 33 18.80 -7.13 4.90
N ALA A 34 19.44 -8.18 5.37
CA ALA A 34 19.18 -9.01 6.56
C ALA A 34 17.71 -9.37 6.86
N ALA A 35 17.51 -10.59 7.33
CA ALA A 35 16.24 -11.04 7.91
C ALA A 35 15.88 -10.14 9.10
N GLY A 36 14.73 -9.50 9.01
CA GLY A 36 14.09 -8.89 10.17
C GLY A 36 13.43 -9.95 11.05
N PRO A 37 12.73 -9.52 12.11
CA PRO A 37 11.97 -10.41 12.96
C PRO A 37 10.97 -11.26 12.15
N ASP A 38 10.46 -12.34 12.76
CA ASP A 38 9.65 -13.37 12.12
C ASP A 38 8.45 -12.84 11.34
N VAL A 39 8.67 -12.64 10.05
CA VAL A 39 7.60 -12.36 9.09
C VAL A 39 7.13 -13.69 8.51
N VAL A 40 5.91 -14.06 8.79
CA VAL A 40 5.31 -15.32 8.35
C VAL A 40 4.06 -15.08 7.51
N GLU A 41 3.62 -16.08 6.77
CA GLU A 41 2.33 -16.02 6.08
C GLU A 41 1.19 -15.90 7.09
N ALA A 42 0.23 -15.04 6.77
CA ALA A 42 -1.01 -14.94 7.54
C ALA A 42 -1.85 -16.19 7.31
N ARG A 43 -2.10 -16.95 8.37
CA ARG A 43 -2.88 -18.18 8.37
C ARG A 43 -4.12 -18.03 9.24
N PRO A 44 -5.09 -18.96 9.15
CA PRO A 44 -6.32 -18.91 9.94
C PRO A 44 -6.09 -18.72 11.46
N GLU A 45 -5.04 -19.31 12.02
CA GLU A 45 -4.69 -19.14 13.44
C GLU A 45 -4.38 -17.69 13.84
N HIS A 46 -3.92 -16.85 12.89
CA HIS A 46 -3.65 -15.43 13.14
C HIS A 46 -4.92 -14.57 13.06
N TYR A 47 -5.96 -15.03 12.33
CA TYR A 47 -7.12 -14.20 12.04
C TYR A 47 -7.99 -13.91 13.27
N GLY A 48 -8.01 -14.81 14.26
CA GLY A 48 -8.68 -14.57 15.54
C GLY A 48 -8.10 -13.34 16.24
N ALA A 49 -6.79 -13.30 16.44
CA ALA A 49 -6.13 -12.17 17.05
C ALA A 49 -6.27 -10.85 16.25
N ILE A 50 -6.24 -10.93 14.91
CA ILE A 50 -6.48 -9.78 14.05
C ILE A 50 -7.92 -9.27 14.18
N ALA A 51 -8.91 -10.17 14.33
CA ALA A 51 -10.32 -9.81 14.51
C ALA A 51 -10.58 -9.12 15.86
N GLU A 52 -9.83 -9.50 16.89
CA GLU A 52 -9.88 -8.91 18.24
C GLU A 52 -9.10 -7.60 18.34
N SER A 53 -8.33 -7.22 17.34
CA SER A 53 -7.55 -6.00 17.35
C SER A 53 -8.40 -4.76 17.65
N LEU A 54 -7.91 -3.91 18.55
CA LEU A 54 -8.49 -2.60 18.83
C LEU A 54 -8.08 -1.54 17.80
N THR A 55 -7.14 -1.86 16.92
CA THR A 55 -6.72 -0.99 15.83
C THR A 55 -7.62 -1.21 14.60
N PRO A 56 -8.51 -0.28 14.24
CA PRO A 56 -9.50 -0.50 13.18
C PRO A 56 -8.87 -0.91 11.84
N LYS A 57 -7.68 -0.36 11.53
CA LYS A 57 -6.98 -0.68 10.29
C LYS A 57 -6.41 -2.10 10.28
N VAL A 58 -5.92 -2.61 11.42
CA VAL A 58 -5.48 -4.01 11.55
C VAL A 58 -6.68 -4.94 11.40
N LYS A 59 -7.77 -4.66 12.11
CA LYS A 59 -9.04 -5.42 11.99
C LYS A 59 -9.59 -5.38 10.55
N GLY A 60 -9.51 -4.24 9.89
CA GLY A 60 -9.94 -4.05 8.50
C GLY A 60 -9.15 -4.90 7.49
N ALA A 61 -7.92 -5.30 7.83
CA ALA A 61 -7.10 -6.15 6.99
C ALA A 61 -7.74 -7.52 6.69
N LEU A 62 -8.62 -8.01 7.55
CA LEU A 62 -9.40 -9.24 7.31
C LEU A 62 -10.27 -9.19 6.05
N SER A 63 -10.65 -7.99 5.59
CA SER A 63 -11.40 -7.85 4.34
C SER A 63 -10.62 -8.34 3.13
N TYR A 64 -9.31 -8.15 3.12
CA TYR A 64 -8.42 -8.66 2.06
C TYR A 64 -8.26 -10.18 2.14
N ALA A 65 -8.14 -10.74 3.34
CA ALA A 65 -8.10 -12.19 3.55
C ALA A 65 -9.38 -12.86 3.05
N ARG A 66 -10.57 -12.26 3.30
CA ARG A 66 -11.86 -12.75 2.79
C ARG A 66 -11.97 -12.70 1.26
N GLN A 67 -11.23 -11.82 0.61
CA GLN A 67 -11.10 -11.74 -0.85
C GLN A 67 -10.09 -12.75 -1.41
N GLY A 68 -9.49 -13.60 -0.57
CA GLY A 68 -8.49 -14.58 -0.97
C GLY A 68 -7.11 -13.99 -1.28
N LEU A 69 -6.84 -12.75 -0.83
CA LEU A 69 -5.53 -12.15 -1.02
C LEU A 69 -4.54 -12.71 0.02
N PRO A 70 -3.35 -13.14 -0.41
CA PRO A 70 -2.32 -13.61 0.51
C PRO A 70 -1.88 -12.52 1.47
N GLY A 71 -1.71 -12.88 2.73
CA GLY A 71 -1.27 -11.99 3.80
C GLY A 71 0.08 -12.39 4.36
N MET A 72 0.78 -11.42 4.94
CA MET A 72 1.97 -11.61 5.77
C MET A 72 1.73 -10.93 7.11
N VAL A 73 2.20 -11.55 8.18
CA VAL A 73 2.15 -10.98 9.54
C VAL A 73 3.55 -10.94 10.13
N LEU A 74 3.79 -9.93 10.92
CA LEU A 74 4.94 -9.86 11.81
C LEU A 74 4.42 -10.12 13.24
N LEU A 75 4.99 -11.13 13.86
CA LEU A 75 4.62 -11.54 15.21
C LEU A 75 5.49 -10.84 16.23
N GLN A 76 4.88 -10.43 17.35
CA GLN A 76 5.54 -10.04 18.59
C GLN A 76 4.91 -10.87 19.70
N ASP A 77 5.76 -11.57 20.46
CA ASP A 77 5.31 -12.46 21.53
C ASP A 77 4.20 -13.43 21.09
N GLY A 78 4.34 -13.96 19.85
CA GLY A 78 3.40 -14.89 19.25
C GLY A 78 2.08 -14.27 18.73
N ARG A 79 1.92 -12.96 18.81
CA ARG A 79 0.71 -12.26 18.33
C ARG A 79 0.99 -11.38 17.11
N PRO A 80 0.06 -11.27 16.16
CA PRO A 80 0.18 -10.36 15.03
C PRO A 80 0.27 -8.90 15.47
N ALA A 81 1.46 -8.30 15.34
CA ALA A 81 1.70 -6.88 15.65
C ALA A 81 1.61 -5.99 14.41
N SER A 82 1.85 -6.57 13.23
CA SER A 82 1.67 -5.89 11.95
C SER A 82 1.21 -6.89 10.89
N VAL A 83 0.35 -6.43 9.98
CA VAL A 83 -0.24 -7.26 8.92
C VAL A 83 -0.18 -6.53 7.59
N ALA A 84 0.10 -7.26 6.50
CA ALA A 84 0.05 -6.74 5.14
C ALA A 84 -0.59 -7.75 4.20
N HIS A 85 -1.31 -7.28 3.18
CA HIS A 85 -1.92 -8.11 2.14
C HIS A 85 -1.37 -7.75 0.77
N PHE A 86 -1.33 -8.76 -0.09
CA PHE A 86 -0.69 -8.67 -1.40
C PHE A 86 -1.62 -9.18 -2.49
N ALA A 87 -1.43 -8.70 -3.72
CA ALA A 87 -2.12 -9.17 -4.90
C ALA A 87 -1.12 -9.43 -6.02
N ARG A 88 -1.25 -10.55 -6.72
CA ARG A 88 -0.58 -10.79 -8.00
C ARG A 88 -1.32 -10.08 -9.12
N ALA A 89 -0.68 -9.92 -10.27
CA ALA A 89 -1.26 -9.21 -11.41
C ALA A 89 -2.68 -9.69 -11.79
N ALA A 90 -2.95 -11.00 -11.69
CA ALA A 90 -4.27 -11.58 -11.97
C ALA A 90 -5.37 -11.15 -10.97
N GLN A 91 -4.99 -10.85 -9.72
CA GLN A 91 -5.90 -10.45 -8.65
C GLN A 91 -6.03 -8.94 -8.53
N TYR A 92 -5.04 -8.20 -9.03
CA TYR A 92 -4.95 -6.75 -8.87
C TYR A 92 -5.96 -5.96 -9.73
N GLY A 93 -6.43 -6.57 -10.84
CA GLY A 93 -7.35 -5.95 -11.79
C GLY A 93 -6.63 -5.33 -13.01
N ARG A 94 -7.26 -5.50 -14.18
CA ARG A 94 -6.70 -5.05 -15.47
C ARG A 94 -6.83 -3.54 -15.67
N ASP A 95 -7.81 -2.92 -15.03
CA ASP A 95 -8.17 -1.51 -15.24
C ASP A 95 -7.49 -0.57 -14.22
N ALA A 96 -6.51 -1.08 -13.48
CA ALA A 96 -5.75 -0.28 -12.54
C ALA A 96 -4.94 0.81 -13.27
N THR A 97 -4.96 2.02 -12.76
CA THR A 97 -4.21 3.16 -13.34
C THR A 97 -2.70 2.87 -13.45
N TRP A 98 -2.18 2.02 -12.60
CA TRP A 98 -0.83 1.49 -12.70
C TRP A 98 -0.88 -0.04 -12.81
N PRO A 99 -0.95 -0.60 -14.01
CA PRO A 99 -1.04 -2.06 -14.20
C PRO A 99 0.25 -2.74 -13.73
N LEU A 100 0.10 -3.89 -13.11
CA LEU A 100 1.22 -4.75 -12.76
C LEU A 100 1.69 -5.56 -13.97
N ARG A 101 2.99 -5.79 -14.07
CA ARG A 101 3.55 -6.78 -14.98
C ARG A 101 3.25 -8.20 -14.43
N ALA A 102 3.40 -9.20 -15.28
CA ALA A 102 3.03 -10.59 -14.93
C ALA A 102 3.67 -11.11 -13.64
N ASN A 103 4.94 -10.80 -13.43
CA ASN A 103 5.72 -11.24 -12.25
C ASN A 103 5.82 -10.17 -11.15
N GLU A 104 5.00 -9.12 -11.20
CA GLU A 104 4.95 -8.12 -10.14
C GLU A 104 3.88 -8.48 -9.11
N VAL A 105 4.12 -8.03 -7.89
CA VAL A 105 3.20 -8.19 -6.76
C VAL A 105 2.88 -6.82 -6.19
N ALA A 106 1.61 -6.52 -5.97
CA ALA A 106 1.19 -5.30 -5.27
C ALA A 106 1.06 -5.56 -3.77
N LEU A 107 1.64 -4.70 -2.95
CA LEU A 107 1.28 -4.56 -1.54
C LEU A 107 0.04 -3.69 -1.48
N MET A 108 -1.09 -4.29 -1.12
CA MET A 108 -2.43 -3.68 -1.16
C MET A 108 -2.74 -2.86 0.07
N ASP A 109 -2.38 -3.39 1.24
CA ASP A 109 -2.56 -2.72 2.53
C ASP A 109 -1.50 -3.15 3.51
N ILE A 110 -1.19 -2.26 4.46
CA ILE A 110 -0.33 -2.54 5.60
C ILE A 110 -0.84 -1.80 6.82
N ALA A 111 -0.92 -2.49 7.94
CA ALA A 111 -1.33 -1.95 9.21
C ALA A 111 -0.46 -2.49 10.35
N THR A 112 -0.22 -1.65 11.36
CA THR A 112 0.49 -2.00 12.59
C THR A 112 -0.37 -1.64 13.77
N GLU A 113 -0.42 -2.51 14.78
CA GLU A 113 -1.11 -2.28 16.04
C GLU A 113 -0.71 -0.92 16.62
N GLN A 114 -1.69 -0.20 17.15
CA GLN A 114 -1.45 1.17 17.63
C GLN A 114 -0.43 1.20 18.77
N SER A 115 -0.48 0.23 19.69
CA SER A 115 0.46 0.06 20.79
C SER A 115 1.88 -0.26 20.33
N GLU A 116 2.02 -0.80 19.11
CA GLU A 116 3.30 -1.27 18.55
C GLU A 116 3.94 -0.28 17.57
N ARG A 117 3.29 0.87 17.35
CA ARG A 117 3.82 1.89 16.44
C ARG A 117 5.09 2.55 16.98
N GLY A 118 5.86 3.12 16.05
CA GLY A 118 7.15 3.76 16.39
C GLY A 118 8.33 2.80 16.54
N ARG A 119 8.09 1.50 16.66
CA ARG A 119 9.10 0.43 16.86
C ARG A 119 9.72 -0.11 15.56
N GLY A 120 9.37 0.44 14.41
CA GLY A 120 9.92 0.01 13.11
C GLY A 120 9.26 -1.25 12.52
N LEU A 121 8.20 -1.80 13.14
CA LEU A 121 7.58 -3.08 12.71
C LEU A 121 7.04 -3.03 11.29
N ALA A 122 6.44 -1.92 10.85
CA ALA A 122 6.02 -1.78 9.46
C ALA A 122 7.19 -1.89 8.48
N VAL A 123 8.35 -1.31 8.82
CA VAL A 123 9.58 -1.40 7.99
C VAL A 123 10.06 -2.84 7.94
N ALA A 124 10.08 -3.52 9.09
CA ALA A 124 10.48 -4.92 9.19
C ALA A 124 9.54 -5.83 8.37
N LEU A 125 8.22 -5.64 8.50
CA LEU A 125 7.24 -6.39 7.71
C LEU A 125 7.40 -6.15 6.21
N ILE A 126 7.57 -4.88 5.76
CA ILE A 126 7.81 -4.56 4.35
C ILE A 126 9.06 -5.28 3.84
N ARG A 127 10.18 -5.24 4.57
CA ARG A 127 11.42 -5.92 4.19
C ARG A 127 11.25 -7.44 4.12
N GLY A 128 10.73 -8.06 5.17
CA GLY A 128 10.54 -9.50 5.24
C GLY A 128 9.61 -10.03 4.16
N ALA A 129 8.47 -9.37 3.95
CA ALA A 129 7.53 -9.74 2.89
C ALA A 129 8.13 -9.53 1.50
N THR A 130 8.83 -8.40 1.26
CA THR A 130 9.53 -8.15 -0.01
C THR A 130 10.51 -9.26 -0.32
N ARG A 131 11.37 -9.64 0.65
CA ARG A 131 12.33 -10.73 0.50
C ARG A 131 11.62 -12.02 0.07
N ARG A 132 10.57 -12.45 0.78
CA ARG A 132 9.83 -13.67 0.46
C ARG A 132 9.27 -13.68 -0.95
N TYR A 133 8.70 -12.56 -1.41
CA TYR A 133 8.17 -12.49 -2.77
C TYR A 133 9.26 -12.51 -3.84
N LEU A 134 10.40 -11.85 -3.61
CA LEU A 134 11.54 -11.89 -4.53
C LEU A 134 12.16 -13.28 -4.58
N GLU A 135 12.34 -13.95 -3.44
CA GLU A 135 12.80 -15.35 -3.35
C GLU A 135 11.84 -16.32 -4.04
N ALA A 136 10.53 -16.02 -4.04
CA ALA A 136 9.50 -16.77 -4.76
C ALA A 136 9.38 -16.40 -6.25
N GLY A 137 10.34 -15.65 -6.81
CA GLY A 137 10.45 -15.33 -8.24
C GLY A 137 9.68 -14.10 -8.70
N ALA A 138 9.21 -13.25 -7.79
CA ALA A 138 8.69 -11.94 -8.21
C ALA A 138 9.82 -11.03 -8.68
N ASP A 139 9.62 -10.30 -9.79
CA ASP A 139 10.59 -9.31 -10.29
C ASP A 139 10.74 -8.12 -9.34
N ARG A 140 9.62 -7.68 -8.77
CA ARG A 140 9.55 -6.62 -7.75
C ARG A 140 8.19 -6.61 -7.04
N VAL A 141 8.17 -5.96 -5.90
CA VAL A 141 6.93 -5.63 -5.17
C VAL A 141 6.65 -4.13 -5.33
N VAL A 142 5.39 -3.79 -5.62
CA VAL A 142 4.92 -2.43 -5.90
C VAL A 142 3.90 -2.03 -4.84
N ALA A 143 3.82 -0.76 -4.46
CA ALA A 143 2.78 -0.25 -3.58
C ALA A 143 2.30 1.14 -4.02
N PHE A 144 1.05 1.44 -3.66
CA PHE A 144 0.39 2.70 -3.89
C PHE A 144 0.27 3.42 -2.56
N ILE A 145 0.81 4.61 -2.48
CA ILE A 145 0.78 5.38 -1.24
C ILE A 145 0.10 6.70 -1.52
N TRP A 146 -1.01 6.94 -0.81
CA TRP A 146 -1.67 8.25 -0.85
C TRP A 146 -0.63 9.36 -0.65
N TRP A 147 -0.63 10.35 -1.51
CA TRP A 147 0.45 11.34 -1.64
C TRP A 147 0.78 12.12 -0.36
N THR A 148 -0.21 12.33 0.52
CA THR A 148 -0.04 12.98 1.82
C THR A 148 0.29 12.01 2.96
N ASN A 149 0.27 10.69 2.74
CA ASN A 149 0.60 9.69 3.75
C ASN A 149 2.11 9.60 3.99
N THR A 150 2.64 10.69 4.58
CA THR A 150 4.07 10.83 4.89
C THR A 150 4.63 9.69 5.76
N PRO A 151 3.91 9.18 6.79
CA PRO A 151 4.39 8.03 7.57
C PRO A 151 4.66 6.80 6.71
N SER A 152 3.73 6.43 5.82
CA SER A 152 3.92 5.31 4.89
C SER A 152 5.08 5.57 3.94
N VAL A 153 5.15 6.74 3.31
CA VAL A 153 6.28 7.10 2.42
C VAL A 153 7.63 6.94 3.12
N ARG A 154 7.73 7.36 4.39
CA ARG A 154 8.96 7.19 5.18
C ARG A 154 9.26 5.72 5.47
N ALA A 155 8.25 4.91 5.81
CA ALA A 155 8.42 3.49 6.10
C ALA A 155 8.93 2.73 4.87
N PHE A 156 8.32 2.94 3.70
CA PHE A 156 8.75 2.31 2.46
C PHE A 156 10.17 2.73 2.06
N ARG A 157 10.50 4.03 2.19
CA ARG A 157 11.86 4.51 1.94
C ARG A 157 12.90 3.86 2.89
N LYS A 158 12.58 3.76 4.18
CA LYS A 158 13.43 3.06 5.17
C LYS A 158 13.57 1.57 4.85
N ALA A 159 12.57 0.96 4.23
CA ALA A 159 12.62 -0.42 3.77
C ALA A 159 13.43 -0.62 2.47
N GLY A 160 13.99 0.46 1.88
CA GLY A 160 14.79 0.39 0.65
C GLY A 160 13.99 0.55 -0.64
N TRP A 161 12.71 0.93 -0.54
CA TRP A 161 11.88 1.15 -1.71
C TRP A 161 12.08 2.56 -2.30
N ARG A 162 11.91 2.66 -3.61
CA ARG A 162 12.03 3.91 -4.37
C ARG A 162 10.71 4.30 -5.03
N ARG A 163 10.51 5.58 -5.25
CA ARG A 163 9.42 6.07 -6.08
C ARG A 163 9.72 5.74 -7.54
N ILE A 164 8.75 5.14 -8.22
CA ILE A 164 8.84 4.78 -9.63
C ILE A 164 7.79 5.49 -10.49
N GLY A 165 6.85 6.18 -9.85
CA GLY A 165 5.83 6.92 -10.55
C GLY A 165 4.87 7.66 -9.64
N PHE A 166 3.92 8.30 -10.27
CA PHE A 166 2.80 8.97 -9.65
C PHE A 166 1.54 8.70 -10.46
N THR A 167 0.41 8.51 -9.79
CA THR A 167 -0.90 8.43 -10.42
C THR A 167 -1.81 9.51 -9.89
N ALA A 168 -2.56 10.12 -10.80
CA ALA A 168 -3.66 11.02 -10.51
C ALA A 168 -4.92 10.47 -11.15
N GLU A 169 -5.93 10.21 -10.35
CA GLU A 169 -7.25 9.82 -10.80
C GLU A 169 -8.23 10.87 -10.32
N TRP A 170 -9.21 11.22 -11.12
CA TRP A 170 -10.24 12.17 -10.73
C TRP A 170 -11.55 11.86 -11.42
N GLN A 171 -12.64 12.15 -10.73
CA GLN A 171 -13.98 12.04 -11.29
C GLN A 171 -14.47 13.41 -11.73
N TRP A 172 -14.83 13.53 -12.99
CA TRP A 172 -15.43 14.73 -13.57
C TRP A 172 -16.73 14.38 -14.27
N ARG A 173 -17.82 15.04 -13.89
CA ARG A 173 -19.16 14.78 -14.42
C ARG A 173 -19.54 13.28 -14.39
N GLY A 174 -19.20 12.60 -13.31
CA GLY A 174 -19.49 11.17 -13.13
C GLY A 174 -18.56 10.21 -13.89
N ARG A 175 -17.60 10.71 -14.69
CA ARG A 175 -16.63 9.89 -15.42
C ARG A 175 -15.27 9.95 -14.76
N TRP A 176 -14.60 8.80 -14.66
CA TRP A 176 -13.24 8.72 -14.14
C TRP A 176 -12.22 8.99 -15.26
N PHE A 177 -11.24 9.78 -14.91
CA PHE A 177 -10.04 10.05 -15.71
C PHE A 177 -8.83 9.65 -14.89
N ALA A 178 -7.76 9.24 -15.58
CA ALA A 178 -6.53 8.82 -14.95
C ALA A 178 -5.31 9.32 -15.72
N LEU A 179 -4.30 9.75 -14.98
CA LEU A 179 -2.99 10.11 -15.49
C LEU A 179 -1.94 9.28 -14.77
N ARG A 180 -0.98 8.76 -15.53
CA ARG A 180 0.15 8.00 -15.04
C ARG A 180 1.44 8.69 -15.44
N ILE A 181 2.28 9.02 -14.47
CA ILE A 181 3.56 9.69 -14.64
C ILE A 181 4.66 8.74 -14.13
N PRO A 182 5.38 8.01 -15.01
CA PRO A 182 6.54 7.25 -14.60
C PRO A 182 7.68 8.20 -14.21
N LEU A 183 8.42 7.85 -13.16
CA LEU A 183 9.66 8.52 -12.75
C LEU A 183 10.85 7.68 -13.24
N ARG A 184 11.87 8.37 -13.71
CA ARG A 184 13.15 7.77 -14.14
C ARG A 184 14.12 7.63 -12.98
#